data_8a4513515823b0fafa01b1cbf7ca4b8d
#
_entry.id   8a4513515823b0fafa01b1cbf7ca4b8d
#
_cell.length_a   1.000
_cell.length_b   1.000
_cell.length_c   1.000
_cell.angle_alpha   90.00
_cell.angle_beta   90.00
_cell.angle_gamma   90.00
#
_symmetry.space_group_name_H-M   'P 1'
#
loop_
_entity.id
_entity.type
_entity.pdbx_description
1 polymer ?
#
loop_
_entity_poly.entity_id
_entity_poly.type
_entity_poly.pdbx_seq_one_letter_code
_entity_poly.pdbx_strand_id
1 'polypeptide(L)'
;MSELQYFEVVGDHAEYRPIGHVSQSQMVELVASALVFAREQHIRKLLVVTSGLTGFRPPLLSDRYYFIQEWAKASGQIVRAALVARREMIDRKKFGVTVAANCGFIANIFAAEDEALAWLQGGHD
;
A
#
# COMPACT_ATOMS: atom_id res chain seq x y z
N MET A 1 -17.90 12.36 11.70
CA MET A 1 -17.16 11.21 11.26
C MET A 1 -16.60 11.43 9.87
N SER A 2 -15.33 11.20 9.72
CA SER A 2 -14.69 11.44 8.44
C SER A 2 -14.63 10.16 7.61
N GLU A 3 -14.81 10.34 6.31
CA GLU A 3 -14.60 9.28 5.35
C GLU A 3 -13.37 9.62 4.54
N LEU A 4 -12.65 8.61 4.11
CA LEU A 4 -11.50 8.81 3.23
C LEU A 4 -11.95 8.54 1.79
N GLN A 5 -11.71 9.51 0.92
CA GLN A 5 -12.07 9.40 -0.49
C GLN A 5 -11.39 8.20 -1.12
N TYR A 6 -12.07 7.50 -2.01
CA TYR A 6 -11.58 6.31 -2.72
C TYR A 6 -11.36 5.08 -1.83
N PHE A 7 -11.84 5.12 -0.59
CA PHE A 7 -11.69 4.05 0.37
C PHE A 7 -13.03 3.33 0.53
N GLU A 8 -13.03 2.02 0.36
CA GLU A 8 -14.25 1.23 0.45
C GLU A 8 -14.00 -0.03 1.27
N VAL A 9 -14.92 -0.34 2.18
CA VAL A 9 -14.84 -1.58 2.96
C VAL A 9 -15.58 -2.68 2.20
N VAL A 10 -14.90 -3.80 1.96
CA VAL A 10 -15.43 -4.93 1.21
C VAL A 10 -15.23 -6.19 2.05
N GLY A 11 -16.27 -6.62 2.76
CA GLY A 11 -16.17 -7.77 3.63
C GLY A 11 -15.18 -7.55 4.76
N ASP A 12 -14.12 -8.35 4.83
CA ASP A 12 -13.14 -8.28 5.90
C ASP A 12 -11.88 -7.47 5.53
N HIS A 13 -11.90 -6.80 4.37
CA HIS A 13 -10.79 -5.97 3.95
C HIS A 13 -11.31 -4.64 3.43
N ALA A 14 -10.41 -3.71 3.16
CA ALA A 14 -10.75 -2.44 2.51
C ALA A 14 -9.94 -2.29 1.24
N GLU A 15 -10.45 -1.49 0.32
CA GLU A 15 -9.80 -1.19 -0.95
C GLU A 15 -9.67 0.32 -1.08
N TYR A 16 -8.48 0.78 -1.39
CA TYR A 16 -8.19 2.19 -1.58
C TYR A 16 -7.67 2.37 -3.01
N ARG A 17 -8.42 3.13 -3.83
CA ARG A 17 -8.13 3.28 -5.26
C ARG A 17 -8.00 4.76 -5.63
N PRO A 18 -6.97 5.44 -5.14
CA PRO A 18 -6.81 6.87 -5.44
C PRO A 18 -6.47 7.08 -6.92
N ILE A 19 -6.94 8.18 -7.47
CA ILE A 19 -6.66 8.56 -8.85
C ILE A 19 -6.21 10.02 -8.89
N GLY A 20 -5.37 10.35 -9.85
CA GLY A 20 -4.95 11.72 -10.05
C GLY A 20 -3.49 11.85 -10.44
N HIS A 21 -3.12 13.09 -10.73
CA HIS A 21 -1.75 13.45 -11.06
C HIS A 21 -1.11 14.03 -9.79
N VAL A 22 -0.13 13.33 -9.23
CA VAL A 22 0.43 13.67 -7.92
C VAL A 22 1.94 13.54 -7.96
N SER A 23 2.60 14.20 -7.00
CA SER A 23 4.04 14.01 -6.80
C SER A 23 4.28 12.70 -6.05
N GLN A 24 5.53 12.26 -6.03
CA GLN A 24 5.92 11.08 -5.27
C GLN A 24 5.60 11.26 -3.79
N SER A 25 5.89 12.44 -3.23
CA SER A 25 5.59 12.73 -1.82
C SER A 25 4.10 12.66 -1.54
N GLN A 26 3.28 13.16 -2.45
CA GLN A 26 1.83 13.09 -2.29
C GLN A 26 1.34 11.66 -2.35
N MET A 27 1.92 10.84 -3.22
CA MET A 27 1.57 9.43 -3.31
C MET A 27 1.86 8.72 -1.99
N VAL A 28 3.02 8.98 -1.40
CA VAL A 28 3.39 8.38 -0.12
C VAL A 28 2.40 8.79 0.97
N GLU A 29 2.03 10.08 1.01
CA GLU A 29 1.07 10.58 1.99
C GLU A 29 -0.31 9.97 1.82
N LEU A 30 -0.76 9.81 0.58
CA LEU A 30 -2.06 9.19 0.31
C LEU A 30 -2.12 7.78 0.86
N VAL A 31 -1.10 6.98 0.57
CA VAL A 31 -1.04 5.59 1.05
C VAL A 31 -0.94 5.56 2.57
N ALA A 32 -0.12 6.42 3.16
CA ALA A 32 0.00 6.49 4.62
C ALA A 32 -1.33 6.85 5.27
N SER A 33 -2.07 7.79 4.69
CA SER A 33 -3.39 8.17 5.19
C SER A 33 -4.37 7.00 5.16
N ALA A 34 -4.32 6.19 4.10
CA ALA A 34 -5.19 5.02 4.00
C ALA A 34 -4.83 3.97 5.06
N LEU A 35 -3.54 3.79 5.34
CA LEU A 35 -3.09 2.86 6.39
C LEU A 35 -3.55 3.31 7.76
N VAL A 36 -3.40 4.60 8.06
CA VAL A 36 -3.87 5.17 9.34
C VAL A 36 -5.37 5.01 9.46
N PHE A 37 -6.12 5.34 8.40
CA PHE A 37 -7.57 5.25 8.42
C PHE A 37 -8.03 3.80 8.64
N ALA A 38 -7.41 2.84 7.95
CA ALA A 38 -7.72 1.42 8.13
C ALA A 38 -7.46 0.98 9.57
N ARG A 39 -6.33 1.39 10.13
CA ARG A 39 -5.99 1.06 11.51
C ARG A 39 -7.03 1.62 12.48
N GLU A 40 -7.44 2.86 12.28
CA GLU A 40 -8.42 3.51 13.15
C GLU A 40 -9.80 2.87 13.04
N GLN A 41 -10.12 2.30 11.89
CA GLN A 41 -11.38 1.61 11.66
C GLN A 41 -11.30 0.12 12.02
N HIS A 42 -10.19 -0.31 12.60
CA HIS A 42 -9.94 -1.71 12.97
C HIS A 42 -9.94 -2.66 11.77
N ILE A 43 -9.55 -2.17 10.62
CA ILE A 43 -9.42 -2.95 9.40
C ILE A 43 -7.97 -3.42 9.31
N ARG A 44 -7.75 -4.72 9.19
CA ARG A 44 -6.42 -5.31 9.21
C ARG A 44 -5.85 -5.64 7.85
N LYS A 45 -6.69 -5.65 6.81
CA LYS A 45 -6.30 -6.00 5.44
C LYS A 45 -6.66 -4.85 4.52
N LEU A 46 -5.67 -4.32 3.83
CA LEU A 46 -5.86 -3.17 2.94
C LEU A 46 -5.27 -3.45 1.57
N LEU A 47 -6.11 -3.34 0.55
CA LEU A 47 -5.67 -3.37 -0.85
C LEU A 47 -5.49 -1.92 -1.29
N VAL A 48 -4.30 -1.56 -1.75
CA VAL A 48 -4.00 -0.21 -2.22
C VAL A 48 -3.67 -0.26 -3.70
N VAL A 49 -4.51 0.35 -4.53
CA VAL A 49 -4.32 0.34 -5.98
C VAL A 49 -3.77 1.70 -6.40
N THR A 50 -2.49 1.77 -6.73
CA THR A 50 -1.83 3.01 -7.11
C THR A 50 -1.73 3.20 -8.61
N SER A 51 -2.23 2.24 -9.40
CA SER A 51 -2.13 2.30 -10.86
C SER A 51 -2.90 3.48 -11.47
N GLY A 52 -3.84 4.06 -10.73
CA GLY A 52 -4.56 5.25 -11.17
C GLY A 52 -3.85 6.56 -10.86
N LEU A 53 -2.69 6.51 -10.22
CA LEU A 53 -1.90 7.70 -9.91
C LEU A 53 -0.82 7.90 -10.97
N THR A 54 -0.64 9.15 -11.38
CA THR A 54 0.37 9.54 -12.35
C THR A 54 1.15 10.74 -11.80
N GLY A 55 2.23 11.14 -12.48
CA GLY A 55 2.96 12.35 -12.14
C GLY A 55 4.29 12.11 -11.44
N PHE A 56 4.67 10.86 -11.24
CA PHE A 56 5.96 10.55 -10.61
C PHE A 56 6.63 9.40 -11.35
N ARG A 57 7.95 9.32 -11.21
CA ARG A 57 8.77 8.29 -11.85
C ARG A 57 8.83 7.04 -10.99
N PRO A 58 9.27 5.91 -11.56
CA PRO A 58 9.59 4.75 -10.73
C PRO A 58 10.56 5.15 -9.63
N PRO A 59 10.27 4.79 -8.38
CA PRO A 59 11.10 5.20 -7.25
C PRO A 59 12.49 4.61 -7.31
N LEU A 60 13.47 5.36 -6.84
CA LEU A 60 14.81 4.85 -6.62
C LEU A 60 14.80 3.95 -5.38
N LEU A 61 15.86 3.18 -5.20
CA LEU A 61 15.96 2.27 -4.05
C LEU A 61 15.87 3.03 -2.72
N SER A 62 16.55 4.17 -2.64
CA SER A 62 16.50 5.01 -1.44
C SER A 62 15.10 5.53 -1.16
N ASP A 63 14.34 5.86 -2.21
CA ASP A 63 12.96 6.32 -2.08
C ASP A 63 12.08 5.21 -1.52
N ARG A 64 12.26 3.98 -2.03
CA ARG A 64 11.49 2.83 -1.57
C ARG A 64 11.72 2.56 -0.10
N TYR A 65 12.96 2.73 0.35
CA TYR A 65 13.31 2.56 1.75
C TYR A 65 12.54 3.54 2.62
N TYR A 66 12.50 4.80 2.19
CA TYR A 66 11.78 5.86 2.89
C TYR A 66 10.27 5.57 2.93
N PHE A 67 9.69 5.16 1.79
CA PHE A 67 8.26 4.85 1.71
C PHE A 67 7.90 3.77 2.73
N ILE A 68 8.69 2.71 2.76
CA ILE A 68 8.41 1.56 3.63
C ILE A 68 8.44 1.98 5.09
N GLN A 69 9.40 2.81 5.48
CA GLN A 69 9.48 3.27 6.86
C GLN A 69 8.25 4.08 7.24
N GLU A 70 7.82 4.98 6.36
CA GLU A 70 6.64 5.81 6.62
C GLU A 70 5.37 4.97 6.69
N TRP A 71 5.24 4.02 5.78
CA TRP A 71 4.05 3.16 5.76
C TRP A 71 4.04 2.17 6.92
N ALA A 72 5.19 1.70 7.34
CA ALA A 72 5.27 0.82 8.52
C ALA A 72 4.77 1.54 9.77
N LYS A 73 5.16 2.80 9.95
CA LYS A 73 4.65 3.61 11.05
C LYS A 73 3.14 3.79 10.95
N ALA A 74 2.66 4.12 9.76
CA ALA A 74 1.23 4.36 9.53
C ALA A 74 0.41 3.10 9.79
N SER A 75 0.95 1.93 9.47
CA SER A 75 0.25 0.66 9.67
C SER A 75 0.10 0.28 11.15
N GLY A 76 0.96 0.82 12.00
CA GLY A 76 0.96 0.51 13.44
C GLY A 76 1.22 -0.95 13.74
N GLN A 77 1.81 -1.70 12.80
CA GLN A 77 2.05 -3.13 12.90
C GLN A 77 0.74 -3.94 12.98
N ILE A 78 -0.37 -3.33 12.58
CA ILE A 78 -1.70 -3.94 12.64
C ILE A 78 -2.22 -4.24 11.24
N VAL A 79 -2.06 -3.28 10.33
CA VAL A 79 -2.62 -3.39 8.97
C VAL A 79 -1.59 -4.04 8.06
N ARG A 80 -2.02 -5.10 7.36
CA ARG A 80 -1.22 -5.64 6.26
C ARG A 80 -1.75 -5.08 4.96
N ALA A 81 -0.85 -4.85 4.01
CA ALA A 81 -1.21 -4.17 2.78
C ALA A 81 -0.72 -4.93 1.55
N ALA A 82 -1.59 -5.04 0.56
CA ALA A 82 -1.23 -5.51 -0.77
C ALA A 82 -1.33 -4.30 -1.70
N LEU A 83 -0.21 -3.94 -2.31
CA LEU A 83 -0.17 -2.81 -3.23
C LEU A 83 -0.26 -3.30 -4.66
N VAL A 84 -1.02 -2.59 -5.48
CA VAL A 84 -1.09 -2.84 -6.92
C VAL A 84 -0.50 -1.61 -7.61
N ALA A 85 0.50 -1.84 -8.45
CA ALA A 85 1.18 -0.76 -9.15
C ALA A 85 1.48 -1.21 -10.57
N ARG A 86 1.74 -0.23 -11.45
CA ARG A 86 2.18 -0.56 -12.80
C ARG A 86 3.53 -1.26 -12.74
N ARG A 87 3.79 -2.17 -13.68
CA ARG A 87 5.00 -3.00 -13.66
C ARG A 87 6.29 -2.20 -13.55
N GLU A 88 6.37 -1.06 -14.21
CA GLU A 88 7.57 -0.22 -14.17
C GLU A 88 7.85 0.37 -12.80
N MET A 89 6.86 0.36 -11.91
CA MET A 89 7.01 0.87 -10.55
C MET A 89 7.46 -0.20 -9.56
N ILE A 90 7.53 -1.46 -9.98
CA ILE A 90 7.81 -2.58 -9.08
C ILE A 90 9.28 -2.99 -9.18
N ASP A 91 9.95 -3.06 -8.04
CA ASP A 91 11.30 -3.61 -7.96
C ASP A 91 11.23 -5.13 -8.14
N ARG A 92 12.01 -5.66 -9.09
CA ARG A 92 12.00 -7.09 -9.40
C ARG A 92 12.35 -7.96 -8.21
N LYS A 93 13.26 -7.51 -7.38
CA LYS A 93 13.72 -8.27 -6.21
C LYS A 93 12.81 -8.05 -5.01
N LYS A 94 11.84 -7.15 -5.13
CA LYS A 94 10.90 -6.81 -4.06
C LYS A 94 11.64 -6.52 -2.75
N PHE A 95 12.70 -5.76 -2.85
CA PHE A 95 13.51 -5.39 -1.70
C PHE A 95 12.66 -4.74 -0.61
N GLY A 96 11.69 -3.92 -1.01
CA GLY A 96 10.80 -3.25 -0.07
C GLY A 96 9.99 -4.21 0.79
N VAL A 97 9.65 -5.39 0.26
CA VAL A 97 8.90 -6.40 1.03
C VAL A 97 9.73 -6.88 2.22
N THR A 98 11.03 -7.13 1.99
CA THR A 98 11.94 -7.56 3.05
C THR A 98 12.13 -6.46 4.09
N VAL A 99 12.33 -5.22 3.64
CA VAL A 99 12.49 -4.07 4.53
C VAL A 99 11.23 -3.88 5.37
N ALA A 100 10.07 -4.00 4.74
CA ALA A 100 8.78 -3.86 5.44
C ALA A 100 8.67 -4.90 6.57
N ALA A 101 8.99 -6.16 6.26
CA ALA A 101 8.91 -7.23 7.25
C ALA A 101 9.82 -6.94 8.44
N ASN A 102 11.01 -6.43 8.18
CA ASN A 102 11.96 -6.07 9.26
C ASN A 102 11.44 -4.91 10.10
N CYS A 103 10.53 -4.10 9.57
CA CYS A 103 9.90 -3.00 10.30
C CYS A 103 8.57 -3.40 10.93
N GLY A 104 8.19 -4.67 10.85
CA GLY A 104 6.91 -5.15 11.39
C GLY A 104 5.73 -4.87 10.50
N PHE A 105 5.97 -4.54 9.22
CA PHE A 105 4.92 -4.21 8.27
C PHE A 105 4.82 -5.32 7.24
N ILE A 106 3.72 -6.06 7.27
CA ILE A 106 3.49 -7.16 6.32
C ILE A 106 2.84 -6.57 5.08
N ALA A 107 3.61 -6.51 3.99
CA ALA A 107 3.16 -5.90 2.74
C ALA A 107 3.76 -6.63 1.55
N ASN A 108 3.09 -6.56 0.42
CA ASN A 108 3.63 -7.08 -0.84
C ASN A 108 3.11 -6.21 -1.97
N ILE A 109 3.70 -6.34 -3.15
CA ILE A 109 3.35 -5.50 -4.29
C ILE A 109 3.17 -6.37 -5.53
N PHE A 110 2.15 -6.05 -6.32
CA PHE A 110 1.73 -6.84 -7.47
C PHE A 110 1.37 -5.93 -8.64
N ALA A 111 1.42 -6.48 -9.84
CA ALA A 111 0.97 -5.77 -11.04
C ALA A 111 -0.52 -6.01 -11.31
N ALA A 112 -1.10 -7.05 -10.72
CA ALA A 112 -2.51 -7.43 -10.96
C ALA A 112 -3.28 -7.46 -9.64
N GLU A 113 -4.52 -6.97 -9.67
CA GLU A 113 -5.36 -6.88 -8.47
C GLU A 113 -5.76 -8.26 -7.95
N ASP A 114 -6.04 -9.20 -8.83
CA ASP A 114 -6.45 -10.55 -8.41
C ASP A 114 -5.35 -11.25 -7.64
N GLU A 115 -4.09 -11.09 -8.06
CA GLU A 115 -2.95 -11.67 -7.34
C GLU A 115 -2.78 -11.01 -5.98
N ALA A 116 -2.93 -9.67 -5.95
CA ALA A 116 -2.81 -8.92 -4.71
C ALA A 116 -3.87 -9.32 -3.71
N LEU A 117 -5.10 -9.46 -4.18
CA LEU A 117 -6.22 -9.82 -3.31
C LEU A 117 -6.08 -11.25 -2.80
N ALA A 118 -5.64 -12.18 -3.64
CA ALA A 118 -5.41 -13.56 -3.24
C ALA A 118 -4.36 -13.63 -2.13
N TRP A 119 -3.27 -12.88 -2.28
CA TRP A 119 -2.23 -12.84 -1.25
C TRP A 119 -2.78 -12.24 0.06
N LEU A 120 -3.52 -11.15 -0.05
CA LEU A 120 -4.07 -10.44 1.11
C LEU A 120 -5.02 -11.34 1.90
N GLN A 121 -5.79 -12.17 1.20
CA GLN A 121 -6.82 -13.01 1.83
C GLN A 121 -6.30 -14.31 2.39
N GLY A 122 -5.04 -14.65 2.22
CA GLY A 122 -4.56 -15.79 2.92
C GLY A 122 -3.44 -16.60 2.32
N GLY A 123 -2.90 -16.19 1.21
CA GLY A 123 -1.87 -16.95 0.55
C GLY A 123 -0.45 -16.58 0.95
N HIS A 124 -0.25 -16.03 2.12
CA HIS A 124 1.01 -15.39 2.47
C HIS A 124 1.67 -15.95 3.73
N ASP A 125 1.31 -17.08 4.12
CA ASP A 125 1.85 -17.68 5.35
C ASP A 125 3.35 -17.88 5.32
#